data_5f7d5d59077abb790198c1ee72428c2c
#
_entry.id   5f7d5d59077abb790198c1ee72428c2c
#
_cell.length_a   1.000
_cell.length_b   1.000
_cell.length_c   1.000
_cell.angle_alpha   90.00
_cell.angle_beta   90.00
_cell.angle_gamma   90.00
#
_symmetry.space_group_name_H-M   'P 1'
#
loop_
_entity.id
_entity.type
_entity.pdbx_description
1 polymer ?
#
loop_
_entity_poly.entity_id
_entity_poly.type
_entity_poly.pdbx_seq_one_letter_code
_entity_poly.pdbx_strand_id
1 'polypeptide(L)'
;MTLRKAPPDLLGNSAWNAIAFVVAVVLNLAILPFVITHLGLAAFGVAGLVTACIAPALVFSNALGLSTSRELAQRLEPSDRDDARRLFATAAMLAVGAGGSIAIFLLVAGAPLARLGFHLAGPAAEDLSLAFALAGIGWLCQCVSAVFISLFTARQDYRRIASIGIVSTVVSTLSMLLVIPAAPYASTFLGCQALGLAIGLLLALAWCRGQMRQWLAPPALHREALGRLVRFGGWQVAAQGGALLAGQADRYLIGALLQPQFVGFYGVAQRLQEATYIGILKVGEILFPFFSTLQEESEVRKVDLLFRSSWILNVLAASALGGLIPVAGPLLHVWTGAEVAAEAAQVLVVLSIAGILGSSANVFGFYLLAHGRSRSNALIALITGVVTLVTSAMALPRFGWQAAGWSACAGMIAQMATIVFLLRRSFGLAGMWLRIVHCVLMPLGIGIATALAVRYGLDRAPLQPAPSWWSVGAVSSVTAAIIFAIAVAASQLGPYRRACRQDIRSIVGRFLPLKAG
;
A
#
# COMPACT_ATOMS: atom_id res chain seq x y z
N MET A 1 -41.37 -4.96 12.86
CA MET A 1 -41.00 -3.88 11.91
C MET A 1 -39.71 -4.33 11.21
N THR A 2 -39.87 -5.01 10.07
CA THR A 2 -38.75 -5.55 9.27
C THR A 2 -38.00 -4.39 8.64
N LEU A 3 -36.80 -4.12 9.13
CA LEU A 3 -35.86 -3.19 8.50
C LEU A 3 -35.48 -3.74 7.13
N ARG A 4 -36.26 -3.42 6.09
CA ARG A 4 -35.84 -3.58 4.69
C ARG A 4 -34.45 -2.95 4.57
N LYS A 5 -33.45 -3.77 4.24
CA LYS A 5 -32.13 -3.27 3.81
C LYS A 5 -32.38 -2.22 2.71
N ALA A 6 -32.15 -0.95 3.01
CA ALA A 6 -32.01 0.03 1.95
C ALA A 6 -30.93 -0.49 0.98
N PRO A 7 -31.12 -0.38 -0.35
CA PRO A 7 -30.08 -0.78 -1.30
C PRO A 7 -28.78 -0.08 -0.88
N PRO A 8 -27.65 -0.78 -0.88
CA PRO A 8 -26.39 -0.18 -0.48
C PRO A 8 -26.11 1.01 -1.39
N ASP A 9 -25.92 2.20 -0.79
CA ASP A 9 -25.47 3.38 -1.53
C ASP A 9 -24.01 3.18 -1.94
N LEU A 10 -23.80 2.37 -2.98
CA LEU A 10 -22.49 2.01 -3.48
C LEU A 10 -21.67 3.22 -3.94
N LEU A 11 -22.34 4.23 -4.51
CA LEU A 11 -21.69 5.45 -4.96
C LEU A 11 -21.26 6.32 -3.77
N GLY A 12 -22.14 6.53 -2.79
CA GLY A 12 -21.83 7.27 -1.57
C GLY A 12 -20.72 6.60 -0.75
N ASN A 13 -20.79 5.27 -0.60
CA ASN A 13 -19.77 4.50 0.11
C ASN A 13 -18.40 4.57 -0.57
N SER A 14 -18.35 4.46 -1.90
CA SER A 14 -17.11 4.60 -2.68
C SER A 14 -16.55 6.02 -2.60
N ALA A 15 -17.40 7.04 -2.63
CA ALA A 15 -16.99 8.43 -2.49
C ALA A 15 -16.34 8.72 -1.12
N TRP A 16 -16.93 8.23 -0.03
CA TRP A 16 -16.34 8.39 1.31
C TRP A 16 -14.98 7.71 1.46
N ASN A 17 -14.82 6.50 0.91
CA ASN A 17 -13.52 5.81 0.88
C ASN A 17 -12.49 6.60 0.07
N ALA A 18 -12.88 7.13 -1.09
CA ALA A 18 -12.00 7.93 -1.92
C ALA A 18 -11.58 9.23 -1.22
N ILE A 19 -12.51 9.94 -0.58
CA ILE A 19 -12.22 11.16 0.19
C ILE A 19 -11.23 10.85 1.32
N ALA A 20 -11.49 9.82 2.14
CA ALA A 20 -10.60 9.46 3.24
C ALA A 20 -9.19 9.11 2.74
N PHE A 21 -9.11 8.37 1.64
CA PHE A 21 -7.84 8.02 1.01
C PHE A 21 -7.08 9.26 0.53
N VAL A 22 -7.74 10.14 -0.23
CA VAL A 22 -7.11 11.36 -0.75
C VAL A 22 -6.62 12.26 0.40
N VAL A 23 -7.44 12.47 1.43
CA VAL A 23 -7.06 13.25 2.61
C VAL A 23 -5.85 12.64 3.31
N ALA A 24 -5.84 11.32 3.51
CA ALA A 24 -4.71 10.64 4.15
C ALA A 24 -3.42 10.78 3.33
N VAL A 25 -3.47 10.56 2.01
CA VAL A 25 -2.30 10.69 1.13
C VAL A 25 -1.78 12.13 1.12
N VAL A 26 -2.68 13.11 0.93
CA VAL A 26 -2.29 14.52 0.87
C VAL A 26 -1.66 14.98 2.18
N LEU A 27 -2.28 14.67 3.33
CA LEU A 27 -1.73 15.07 4.63
C LEU A 27 -0.38 14.38 4.91
N ASN A 28 -0.25 13.08 4.62
CA ASN A 28 1.00 12.35 4.83
C ASN A 28 2.14 12.85 3.93
N LEU A 29 1.85 13.27 2.69
CA LEU A 29 2.86 13.85 1.82
C LEU A 29 3.17 15.30 2.20
N ALA A 30 2.17 16.10 2.55
CA ALA A 30 2.33 17.51 2.90
C ALA A 30 3.12 17.72 4.21
N ILE A 31 2.93 16.84 5.21
CA ILE A 31 3.63 16.95 6.50
C ILE A 31 5.10 16.55 6.40
N LEU A 32 5.49 15.74 5.42
CA LEU A 32 6.82 15.13 5.38
C LEU A 32 7.96 16.14 5.29
N PRO A 33 7.93 17.19 4.46
CA PRO A 33 8.97 18.22 4.45
C PRO A 33 9.15 18.87 5.83
N PHE A 34 8.05 19.20 6.48
CA PHE A 34 8.07 19.76 7.83
C PHE A 34 8.71 18.81 8.84
N VAL A 35 8.36 17.53 8.77
CA VAL A 35 8.96 16.49 9.65
C VAL A 35 10.47 16.39 9.38
N ILE A 36 10.91 16.34 8.13
CA ILE A 36 12.34 16.21 7.79
C ILE A 36 13.12 17.42 8.26
N THR A 37 12.60 18.65 8.08
CA THR A 37 13.31 19.87 8.46
C THR A 37 13.45 20.05 9.97
N HIS A 38 12.47 19.61 10.77
CA HIS A 38 12.49 19.81 12.23
C HIS A 38 13.00 18.57 12.99
N LEU A 39 12.65 17.36 12.54
CA LEU A 39 13.05 16.10 13.18
C LEU A 39 14.46 15.65 12.74
N GLY A 40 14.83 15.97 11.49
CA GLY A 40 16.04 15.46 10.84
C GLY A 40 15.87 14.05 10.28
N LEU A 41 16.70 13.73 9.27
CA LEU A 41 16.64 12.46 8.54
C LEU A 41 16.98 11.24 9.40
N ALA A 42 17.92 11.39 10.34
CA ALA A 42 18.32 10.28 11.21
C ALA A 42 17.17 9.85 12.13
N ALA A 43 16.52 10.79 12.83
CA ALA A 43 15.38 10.49 13.70
C ALA A 43 14.16 10.01 12.89
N PHE A 44 13.93 10.56 11.69
CA PHE A 44 12.91 10.06 10.77
C PHE A 44 13.21 8.63 10.31
N GLY A 45 14.48 8.30 10.05
CA GLY A 45 14.93 6.95 9.71
C GLY A 45 14.70 5.97 10.87
N VAL A 46 15.00 6.37 12.11
CA VAL A 46 14.70 5.59 13.32
C VAL A 46 13.19 5.32 13.44
N ALA A 47 12.35 6.34 13.26
CA ALA A 47 10.90 6.16 13.27
C ALA A 47 10.41 5.21 12.14
N GLY A 48 11.02 5.30 10.95
CA GLY A 48 10.76 4.40 9.83
C GLY A 48 11.12 2.94 10.16
N LEU A 49 12.25 2.73 10.84
CA LEU A 49 12.70 1.41 11.27
C LEU A 49 11.74 0.81 12.30
N VAL A 50 11.34 1.56 13.33
CA VAL A 50 10.35 1.11 14.32
C VAL A 50 9.03 0.75 13.64
N THR A 51 8.58 1.58 12.70
CA THR A 51 7.36 1.31 11.92
C THR A 51 7.49 0.01 11.11
N ALA A 52 8.64 -0.24 10.50
CA ALA A 52 8.91 -1.49 9.81
C ALA A 52 8.81 -2.68 10.80
N CYS A 53 9.44 -2.61 11.98
CA CYS A 53 9.38 -3.67 13.01
C CYS A 53 7.95 -4.02 13.45
N ILE A 54 7.02 -3.08 13.38
CA ILE A 54 5.62 -3.29 13.76
C ILE A 54 4.76 -3.76 12.57
N ALA A 55 5.23 -3.57 11.34
CA ALA A 55 4.47 -3.92 10.16
C ALA A 55 3.90 -5.36 10.14
N PRO A 56 4.59 -6.43 10.62
CA PRO A 56 3.99 -7.76 10.76
C PRO A 56 2.76 -7.78 11.66
N ALA A 57 2.75 -6.97 12.72
CA ALA A 57 1.61 -6.86 13.62
C ALA A 57 0.39 -6.21 12.93
N LEU A 58 0.60 -5.25 12.03
CA LEU A 58 -0.47 -4.62 11.25
C LEU A 58 -1.21 -5.63 10.36
N VAL A 59 -0.50 -6.63 9.81
CA VAL A 59 -1.12 -7.73 9.05
C VAL A 59 -2.11 -8.50 9.90
N PHE A 60 -1.77 -8.80 11.15
CA PHE A 60 -2.67 -9.46 12.09
C PHE A 60 -3.92 -8.62 12.39
N SER A 61 -3.75 -7.32 12.67
CA SER A 61 -4.86 -6.40 12.93
C SER A 61 -5.82 -6.32 11.73
N ASN A 62 -5.30 -6.18 10.51
CA ASN A 62 -6.08 -6.14 9.29
C ASN A 62 -6.84 -7.46 9.05
N ALA A 63 -6.17 -8.59 9.23
CA ALA A 63 -6.78 -9.92 9.09
C ALA A 63 -7.88 -10.16 10.11
N LEU A 64 -7.67 -9.73 11.37
CA LEU A 64 -8.67 -9.81 12.44
C LEU A 64 -9.90 -8.94 12.12
N GLY A 65 -9.69 -7.68 11.71
CA GLY A 65 -10.77 -6.78 11.32
C GLY A 65 -11.59 -7.31 10.15
N LEU A 66 -10.91 -7.82 9.11
CA LEU A 66 -11.57 -8.38 7.92
C LEU A 66 -12.34 -9.67 8.23
N SER A 67 -11.77 -10.59 9.02
CA SER A 67 -12.46 -11.81 9.41
C SER A 67 -13.68 -11.52 10.28
N THR A 68 -13.55 -10.59 11.23
CA THR A 68 -14.64 -10.16 12.10
C THR A 68 -15.76 -9.49 11.31
N SER A 69 -15.44 -8.59 10.37
CA SER A 69 -16.44 -7.90 9.56
C SER A 69 -17.23 -8.88 8.67
N ARG A 70 -16.54 -9.85 8.06
CA ARG A 70 -17.17 -10.89 7.22
C ARG A 70 -18.16 -11.74 8.02
N GLU A 71 -17.71 -12.25 9.17
CA GLU A 71 -18.53 -13.10 10.03
C GLU A 71 -19.72 -12.34 10.65
N LEU A 72 -19.51 -11.05 11.02
CA LEU A 72 -20.60 -10.19 11.52
C LEU A 72 -21.61 -9.85 10.44
N ALA A 73 -21.16 -9.62 9.19
CA ALA A 73 -22.07 -9.31 8.09
C ALA A 73 -23.11 -10.40 7.81
N GLN A 74 -22.78 -11.66 8.14
CA GLN A 74 -23.68 -12.81 8.01
C GLN A 74 -24.68 -12.93 9.18
N ARG A 75 -24.49 -12.17 10.28
CA ARG A 75 -25.22 -12.26 11.56
C ARG A 75 -25.84 -10.93 11.99
N LEU A 76 -26.28 -10.12 11.02
CA LEU A 76 -26.91 -8.82 11.31
C LEU A 76 -28.41 -8.96 11.63
N GLU A 77 -28.98 -10.15 11.55
CA GLU A 77 -30.37 -10.37 11.91
C GLU A 77 -30.56 -10.45 13.44
N PRO A 78 -31.73 -10.02 13.96
CA PRO A 78 -32.00 -10.07 15.41
C PRO A 78 -31.92 -11.49 16.01
N SER A 79 -32.22 -12.54 15.22
CA SER A 79 -32.09 -13.94 15.60
C SER A 79 -30.68 -14.37 15.96
N ASP A 80 -29.68 -13.76 15.30
CA ASP A 80 -28.27 -14.16 15.42
C ASP A 80 -27.48 -13.28 16.39
N ARG A 81 -28.18 -12.39 17.12
CA ARG A 81 -27.58 -11.39 17.99
C ARG A 81 -26.62 -11.95 19.01
N ASP A 82 -26.96 -13.06 19.64
CA ASP A 82 -26.12 -13.66 20.69
C ASP A 82 -24.86 -14.28 20.09
N ASP A 83 -24.94 -14.91 18.91
CA ASP A 83 -23.76 -15.42 18.20
C ASP A 83 -22.86 -14.27 17.72
N ALA A 84 -23.44 -13.18 17.21
CA ALA A 84 -22.69 -11.98 16.85
C ALA A 84 -21.98 -11.34 18.05
N ARG A 85 -22.61 -11.29 19.23
CA ARG A 85 -22.00 -10.81 20.48
C ARG A 85 -20.85 -11.70 20.92
N ARG A 86 -20.99 -13.03 20.87
CA ARG A 86 -19.90 -13.99 21.18
C ARG A 86 -18.74 -13.83 20.21
N LEU A 87 -19.03 -13.64 18.93
CA LEU A 87 -18.01 -13.39 17.91
C LEU A 87 -17.25 -12.09 18.19
N PHE A 88 -17.99 -11.00 18.46
CA PHE A 88 -17.39 -9.71 18.80
C PHE A 88 -16.53 -9.80 20.07
N ALA A 89 -17.04 -10.46 21.13
CA ALA A 89 -16.31 -10.68 22.38
C ALA A 89 -14.98 -11.41 22.15
N THR A 90 -15.00 -12.46 21.31
CA THR A 90 -13.81 -13.24 20.96
C THR A 90 -12.82 -12.42 20.14
N ALA A 91 -13.30 -11.65 19.15
CA ALA A 91 -12.44 -10.75 18.38
C ALA A 91 -11.81 -9.65 19.25
N ALA A 92 -12.60 -9.08 20.19
CA ALA A 92 -12.10 -8.08 21.14
C ALA A 92 -11.05 -8.69 22.09
N MET A 93 -11.25 -9.92 22.55
CA MET A 93 -10.26 -10.63 23.38
C MET A 93 -8.96 -10.88 22.62
N LEU A 94 -9.06 -11.32 21.34
CA LEU A 94 -7.87 -11.48 20.49
C LEU A 94 -7.15 -10.15 20.22
N ALA A 95 -7.90 -9.07 19.98
CA ALA A 95 -7.31 -7.76 19.74
C ALA A 95 -6.57 -7.22 20.99
N VAL A 96 -7.19 -7.31 22.15
CA VAL A 96 -6.59 -6.86 23.42
C VAL A 96 -5.42 -7.79 23.81
N GLY A 97 -5.60 -9.10 23.68
CA GLY A 97 -4.57 -10.10 24.01
C GLY A 97 -3.33 -9.96 23.11
N ALA A 98 -3.50 -10.03 21.81
CA ALA A 98 -2.40 -9.91 20.85
C ALA A 98 -1.83 -8.47 20.85
N GLY A 99 -2.72 -7.45 20.88
CA GLY A 99 -2.34 -6.06 20.97
C GLY A 99 -1.51 -5.77 22.21
N GLY A 100 -1.99 -6.21 23.36
CA GLY A 100 -1.31 -6.04 24.63
C GLY A 100 0.01 -6.80 24.71
N SER A 101 0.04 -8.06 24.25
CA SER A 101 1.27 -8.87 24.25
C SER A 101 2.40 -8.23 23.46
N ILE A 102 2.11 -7.73 22.26
CA ILE A 102 3.12 -7.06 21.43
C ILE A 102 3.49 -5.68 22.00
N ALA A 103 2.53 -4.93 22.54
CA ALA A 103 2.83 -3.66 23.21
C ALA A 103 3.76 -3.87 24.41
N ILE A 104 3.50 -4.88 25.23
CA ILE A 104 4.37 -5.25 26.37
C ILE A 104 5.73 -5.74 25.85
N PHE A 105 5.75 -6.57 24.81
CA PHE A 105 7.00 -7.03 24.21
C PHE A 105 7.86 -5.85 23.72
N LEU A 106 7.28 -4.89 23.01
CA LEU A 106 8.00 -3.72 22.50
C LEU A 106 8.47 -2.78 23.63
N LEU A 107 7.68 -2.67 24.69
CA LEU A 107 8.08 -1.91 25.88
C LEU A 107 9.30 -2.54 26.57
N VAL A 108 9.31 -3.86 26.74
CA VAL A 108 10.39 -4.60 27.41
C VAL A 108 11.60 -4.79 26.48
N ALA A 109 11.35 -5.15 25.23
CA ALA A 109 12.38 -5.43 24.23
C ALA A 109 12.99 -4.16 23.61
N GLY A 110 12.35 -2.99 23.75
CA GLY A 110 12.80 -1.74 23.13
C GLY A 110 14.25 -1.37 23.47
N ALA A 111 14.63 -1.42 24.76
CA ALA A 111 16.00 -1.11 25.19
C ALA A 111 17.05 -2.16 24.73
N PRO A 112 16.82 -3.49 24.85
CA PRO A 112 17.67 -4.49 24.23
C PRO A 112 17.80 -4.35 22.72
N LEU A 113 16.70 -4.13 21.99
CA LEU A 113 16.71 -3.94 20.55
C LEU A 113 17.54 -2.72 20.15
N ALA A 114 17.41 -1.60 20.88
CA ALA A 114 18.17 -0.40 20.61
C ALA A 114 19.68 -0.64 20.76
N ARG A 115 20.10 -1.30 21.83
CA ARG A 115 21.52 -1.50 22.15
C ARG A 115 22.16 -2.66 21.39
N LEU A 116 21.49 -3.82 21.34
CA LEU A 116 22.04 -5.05 20.76
C LEU A 116 21.69 -5.22 19.28
N GLY A 117 20.47 -4.81 18.88
CA GLY A 117 20.00 -4.95 17.50
C GLY A 117 20.47 -3.83 16.59
N PHE A 118 20.48 -2.58 17.08
CA PHE A 118 20.82 -1.40 16.27
C PHE A 118 22.11 -0.71 16.72
N HIS A 119 22.81 -1.26 17.71
CA HIS A 119 24.11 -0.79 18.21
C HIS A 119 24.11 0.69 18.62
N LEU A 120 22.97 1.20 19.11
CA LEU A 120 22.84 2.57 19.60
C LEU A 120 23.19 2.66 21.08
N ALA A 121 23.75 3.81 21.49
CA ALA A 121 24.13 4.10 22.87
C ALA A 121 23.64 5.49 23.29
N GLY A 122 23.59 5.74 24.60
CA GLY A 122 23.22 7.03 25.16
C GLY A 122 21.80 7.48 24.83
N PRO A 123 21.56 8.79 24.63
CA PRO A 123 20.23 9.36 24.38
C PRO A 123 19.51 8.79 23.17
N ALA A 124 20.24 8.39 22.12
CA ALA A 124 19.66 7.78 20.93
C ALA A 124 19.03 6.40 21.21
N ALA A 125 19.63 5.61 22.11
CA ALA A 125 19.07 4.33 22.53
C ALA A 125 17.81 4.52 23.41
N GLU A 126 17.79 5.55 24.24
CA GLU A 126 16.62 5.89 25.07
C GLU A 126 15.45 6.36 24.21
N ASP A 127 15.71 7.24 23.22
CA ASP A 127 14.69 7.69 22.28
C ASP A 127 14.12 6.52 21.46
N LEU A 128 14.96 5.62 20.94
CA LEU A 128 14.50 4.43 20.21
C LEU A 128 13.68 3.50 21.11
N SER A 129 14.07 3.31 22.38
CA SER A 129 13.32 2.50 23.34
C SER A 129 11.92 3.08 23.58
N LEU A 130 11.85 4.41 23.81
CA LEU A 130 10.57 5.12 23.97
C LEU A 130 9.74 5.08 22.68
N ALA A 131 10.39 5.18 21.53
CA ALA A 131 9.75 5.07 20.23
C ALA A 131 9.05 3.70 20.04
N PHE A 132 9.72 2.59 20.43
CA PHE A 132 9.11 1.26 20.44
C PHE A 132 7.91 1.16 21.39
N ALA A 133 8.01 1.72 22.59
CA ALA A 133 6.91 1.71 23.55
C ALA A 133 5.68 2.45 23.04
N LEU A 134 5.87 3.69 22.51
CA LEU A 134 4.77 4.50 21.94
C LEU A 134 4.16 3.86 20.70
N ALA A 135 4.99 3.29 19.85
CA ALA A 135 4.51 2.55 18.69
C ALA A 135 3.71 1.29 19.09
N GLY A 136 4.12 0.60 20.16
CA GLY A 136 3.36 -0.51 20.74
C GLY A 136 1.99 -0.09 21.26
N ILE A 137 1.89 1.05 21.93
CA ILE A 137 0.60 1.63 22.36
C ILE A 137 -0.26 1.97 21.14
N GLY A 138 0.31 2.64 20.13
CA GLY A 138 -0.40 2.96 18.89
C GLY A 138 -0.93 1.70 18.20
N TRP A 139 -0.12 0.64 18.15
CA TRP A 139 -0.55 -0.63 17.58
C TRP A 139 -1.66 -1.31 18.37
N LEU A 140 -1.61 -1.30 19.71
CA LEU A 140 -2.71 -1.78 20.55
C LEU A 140 -4.02 -1.04 20.20
N CYS A 141 -3.96 0.30 20.12
CA CYS A 141 -5.10 1.12 19.73
C CYS A 141 -5.62 0.72 18.32
N GLN A 142 -4.72 0.51 17.37
CA GLN A 142 -5.04 0.08 16.02
C GLN A 142 -5.73 -1.28 16.00
N CYS A 143 -5.21 -2.26 16.75
CA CYS A 143 -5.74 -3.62 16.81
C CYS A 143 -7.16 -3.65 17.40
N VAL A 144 -7.37 -2.94 18.50
CA VAL A 144 -8.69 -2.81 19.13
C VAL A 144 -9.65 -2.03 18.22
N SER A 145 -9.20 -0.92 17.62
CA SER A 145 -10.01 -0.12 16.69
C SER A 145 -10.50 -0.94 15.50
N ALA A 146 -9.68 -1.85 14.95
CA ALA A 146 -10.06 -2.72 13.83
C ALA A 146 -11.30 -3.58 14.14
N VAL A 147 -11.45 -4.05 15.39
CA VAL A 147 -12.63 -4.82 15.82
C VAL A 147 -13.88 -3.93 15.91
N PHE A 148 -13.76 -2.69 16.41
CA PHE A 148 -14.91 -1.77 16.44
C PHE A 148 -15.30 -1.30 15.03
N ILE A 149 -14.33 -1.02 14.17
CA ILE A 149 -14.54 -0.65 12.77
C ILE A 149 -15.21 -1.80 12.00
N SER A 150 -14.95 -3.07 12.35
CA SER A 150 -15.57 -4.23 11.71
C SER A 150 -17.10 -4.23 11.79
N LEU A 151 -17.69 -3.64 12.85
CA LEU A 151 -19.14 -3.46 12.98
C LEU A 151 -19.69 -2.48 11.93
N PHE A 152 -18.97 -1.39 11.67
CA PHE A 152 -19.35 -0.42 10.63
C PHE A 152 -19.14 -1.03 9.25
N THR A 153 -18.04 -1.78 9.04
CA THR A 153 -17.77 -2.47 7.79
C THR A 153 -18.84 -3.50 7.46
N ALA A 154 -19.25 -4.31 8.46
CA ALA A 154 -20.34 -5.28 8.31
C ALA A 154 -21.67 -4.63 7.89
N ARG A 155 -21.94 -3.40 8.33
CA ARG A 155 -23.10 -2.60 7.98
C ARG A 155 -22.92 -1.74 6.74
N GLN A 156 -21.75 -1.73 6.15
CA GLN A 156 -21.39 -0.87 5.01
C GLN A 156 -21.49 0.64 5.32
N ASP A 157 -21.26 1.03 6.58
CA ASP A 157 -21.26 2.44 7.00
C ASP A 157 -19.87 3.06 6.79
N TYR A 158 -19.51 3.22 5.52
CA TYR A 158 -18.20 3.74 5.12
C TYR A 158 -18.00 5.22 5.47
N ARG A 159 -19.07 5.97 5.67
CA ARG A 159 -18.99 7.37 6.13
C ARG A 159 -18.31 7.45 7.50
N ARG A 160 -18.69 6.60 8.46
CA ARG A 160 -18.08 6.58 9.79
C ARG A 160 -16.65 6.04 9.74
N ILE A 161 -16.39 5.00 8.96
CA ILE A 161 -15.05 4.46 8.76
C ILE A 161 -14.13 5.56 8.23
N ALA A 162 -14.56 6.27 7.19
CA ALA A 162 -13.84 7.39 6.61
C ALA A 162 -13.60 8.52 7.63
N SER A 163 -14.61 8.89 8.40
CA SER A 163 -14.49 9.94 9.41
C SER A 163 -13.50 9.57 10.53
N ILE A 164 -13.50 8.31 11.01
CA ILE A 164 -12.50 7.82 11.98
C ILE A 164 -11.09 7.97 11.40
N GLY A 165 -10.87 7.51 10.17
CA GLY A 165 -9.58 7.60 9.50
C GLY A 165 -9.11 9.05 9.29
N ILE A 166 -10.00 9.93 8.83
CA ILE A 166 -9.69 11.35 8.63
C ILE A 166 -9.33 12.01 9.95
N VAL A 167 -10.15 11.85 10.99
CA VAL A 167 -9.88 12.45 12.31
C VAL A 167 -8.57 11.94 12.88
N SER A 168 -8.31 10.63 12.83
CA SER A 168 -7.05 10.03 13.27
C SER A 168 -5.84 10.66 12.55
N THR A 169 -5.91 10.79 11.22
CA THR A 169 -4.82 11.37 10.42
C THR A 169 -4.64 12.86 10.70
N VAL A 170 -5.73 13.62 10.80
CA VAL A 170 -5.68 15.07 11.10
C VAL A 170 -5.08 15.30 12.48
N VAL A 171 -5.51 14.55 13.50
CA VAL A 171 -4.96 14.66 14.86
C VAL A 171 -3.47 14.32 14.87
N SER A 172 -3.05 13.23 14.22
CA SER A 172 -1.63 12.90 14.09
C SER A 172 -0.84 14.02 13.43
N THR A 173 -1.34 14.57 12.33
CA THR A 173 -0.67 15.65 11.58
C THR A 173 -0.59 16.94 12.39
N LEU A 174 -1.68 17.36 13.03
CA LEU A 174 -1.70 18.56 13.86
C LEU A 174 -0.79 18.42 15.09
N SER A 175 -0.80 17.25 15.76
CA SER A 175 0.11 17.01 16.88
C SER A 175 1.57 17.03 16.44
N MET A 176 1.92 16.52 15.26
CA MET A 176 3.27 16.63 14.70
C MET A 176 3.69 18.09 14.48
N LEU A 177 2.81 18.92 13.90
CA LEU A 177 3.07 20.34 13.68
C LEU A 177 3.33 21.10 14.99
N LEU A 178 2.63 20.73 16.07
CA LEU A 178 2.73 21.43 17.36
C LEU A 178 3.90 20.93 18.22
N VAL A 179 4.17 19.63 18.22
CA VAL A 179 5.09 19.01 19.22
C VAL A 179 6.50 18.81 18.68
N ILE A 180 6.67 18.44 17.41
CA ILE A 180 8.01 18.15 16.83
C ILE A 180 8.97 19.35 16.94
N PRO A 181 8.57 20.63 16.73
CA PRO A 181 9.50 21.75 16.88
C PRO A 181 10.08 21.89 18.29
N ALA A 182 9.32 21.50 19.34
CA ALA A 182 9.74 21.56 20.73
C ALA A 182 10.53 20.31 21.17
N ALA A 183 10.27 19.17 20.54
CA ALA A 183 10.86 17.88 20.91
C ALA A 183 11.15 17.04 19.65
N PRO A 184 12.28 17.29 18.96
CA PRO A 184 12.58 16.66 17.66
C PRO A 184 13.17 15.24 17.82
N TYR A 185 12.38 14.31 18.38
CA TYR A 185 12.76 12.93 18.64
C TYR A 185 11.90 11.97 17.83
N ALA A 186 12.45 10.78 17.50
CA ALA A 186 11.71 9.72 16.82
C ALA A 186 10.51 9.24 17.66
N SER A 187 10.68 9.19 18.97
CA SER A 187 9.60 8.88 19.92
C SER A 187 8.45 9.88 19.84
N THR A 188 8.73 11.18 19.69
CA THR A 188 7.71 12.22 19.52
C THR A 188 6.89 12.00 18.26
N PHE A 189 7.54 11.69 17.14
CA PHE A 189 6.85 11.40 15.89
C PHE A 189 5.89 10.21 16.02
N LEU A 190 6.35 9.10 16.62
CA LEU A 190 5.53 7.92 16.85
C LEU A 190 4.46 8.14 17.93
N GLY A 191 4.74 8.97 18.93
CA GLY A 191 3.76 9.41 19.93
C GLY A 191 2.61 10.19 19.32
N CYS A 192 2.88 11.09 18.38
CA CYS A 192 1.85 11.81 17.62
C CYS A 192 0.99 10.86 16.76
N GLN A 193 1.59 9.84 16.15
CA GLN A 193 0.83 8.81 15.45
C GLN A 193 -0.03 7.98 16.41
N ALA A 194 0.51 7.57 17.54
CA ALA A 194 -0.21 6.82 18.58
C ALA A 194 -1.40 7.65 19.12
N LEU A 195 -1.23 8.96 19.32
CA LEU A 195 -2.30 9.86 19.75
C LEU A 195 -3.45 9.88 18.73
N GLY A 196 -3.15 10.01 17.42
CA GLY A 196 -4.15 9.96 16.38
C GLY A 196 -4.91 8.63 16.37
N LEU A 197 -4.20 7.49 16.52
CA LEU A 197 -4.81 6.16 16.60
C LEU A 197 -5.68 6.02 17.86
N ALA A 198 -5.25 6.56 18.99
CA ALA A 198 -6.02 6.55 20.24
C ALA A 198 -7.32 7.38 20.11
N ILE A 199 -7.26 8.56 19.51
CA ILE A 199 -8.46 9.38 19.24
C ILE A 199 -9.39 8.67 18.25
N GLY A 200 -8.85 8.04 17.20
CA GLY A 200 -9.62 7.21 16.29
C GLY A 200 -10.34 6.05 16.99
N LEU A 201 -9.67 5.36 17.91
CA LEU A 201 -10.26 4.33 18.76
C LEU A 201 -11.38 4.89 19.65
N LEU A 202 -11.13 6.00 20.34
CA LEU A 202 -12.15 6.64 21.20
C LEU A 202 -13.39 7.03 20.42
N LEU A 203 -13.23 7.55 19.21
CA LEU A 203 -14.35 7.90 18.33
C LEU A 203 -15.12 6.65 17.88
N ALA A 204 -14.40 5.56 17.50
CA ALA A 204 -15.02 4.29 17.16
C ALA A 204 -15.81 3.70 18.34
N LEU A 205 -15.24 3.74 19.54
CA LEU A 205 -15.90 3.32 20.78
C LEU A 205 -17.16 4.14 21.09
N ALA A 206 -17.06 5.46 21.00
CA ALA A 206 -18.19 6.36 21.28
C ALA A 206 -19.37 6.09 20.33
N TRP A 207 -19.09 5.95 19.02
CA TRP A 207 -20.14 5.65 18.05
C TRP A 207 -20.73 4.25 18.20
N CYS A 208 -19.90 3.25 18.50
CA CYS A 208 -20.37 1.89 18.77
C CYS A 208 -21.25 1.86 20.02
N ARG A 209 -20.85 2.54 21.11
CA ARG A 209 -21.66 2.62 22.34
C ARG A 209 -23.00 3.31 22.11
N GLY A 210 -23.03 4.38 21.32
CA GLY A 210 -24.24 5.13 21.03
C GLY A 210 -25.26 4.38 20.17
N GLN A 211 -24.80 3.68 19.12
CA GLN A 211 -25.67 3.16 18.08
C GLN A 211 -25.70 1.63 17.94
N MET A 212 -24.65 0.96 18.43
CA MET A 212 -24.46 -0.48 18.27
C MET A 212 -24.29 -1.21 19.61
N ARG A 213 -24.71 -0.61 20.72
CA ARG A 213 -24.57 -1.18 22.07
C ARG A 213 -25.09 -2.61 22.18
N GLN A 214 -26.13 -2.91 21.43
CA GLN A 214 -26.74 -4.25 21.42
C GLN A 214 -25.81 -5.35 20.85
N TRP A 215 -24.79 -4.99 20.05
CA TRP A 215 -23.82 -5.91 19.44
C TRP A 215 -22.54 -6.00 20.25
N LEU A 216 -22.33 -5.10 21.20
CA LEU A 216 -21.14 -5.09 22.03
C LEU A 216 -21.25 -6.15 23.14
N ALA A 217 -20.12 -6.80 23.43
CA ALA A 217 -19.94 -7.68 24.57
C ALA A 217 -18.53 -7.47 25.15
N PRO A 218 -18.35 -7.72 26.46
CA PRO A 218 -17.02 -7.69 27.04
C PRO A 218 -16.12 -8.74 26.38
N PRO A 219 -14.78 -8.50 26.35
CA PRO A 219 -13.84 -9.48 25.80
C PRO A 219 -13.99 -10.85 26.49
N ALA A 220 -14.26 -11.89 25.71
CA ALA A 220 -14.41 -13.26 26.20
C ALA A 220 -14.05 -14.24 25.10
N LEU A 221 -13.48 -15.39 25.45
CA LEU A 221 -13.06 -16.40 24.49
C LEU A 221 -14.15 -17.48 24.30
N HIS A 222 -14.70 -17.56 23.09
CA HIS A 222 -15.64 -18.62 22.70
C HIS A 222 -14.99 -19.50 21.62
N ARG A 223 -14.81 -20.80 21.89
CA ARG A 223 -14.07 -21.74 21.02
C ARG A 223 -14.60 -21.79 19.58
N GLU A 224 -15.91 -21.78 19.41
CA GLU A 224 -16.53 -21.83 18.08
C GLU A 224 -16.25 -20.55 17.29
N ALA A 225 -16.40 -19.38 17.92
CA ALA A 225 -16.09 -18.09 17.32
C ALA A 225 -14.59 -17.99 16.98
N LEU A 226 -13.71 -18.45 17.88
CA LEU A 226 -12.27 -18.52 17.64
C LEU A 226 -11.94 -19.37 16.41
N GLY A 227 -12.52 -20.58 16.31
CA GLY A 227 -12.30 -21.46 15.16
C GLY A 227 -12.69 -20.81 13.81
N ARG A 228 -13.79 -20.06 13.79
CA ARG A 228 -14.23 -19.30 12.60
C ARG A 228 -13.25 -18.18 12.24
N LEU A 229 -12.88 -17.37 13.21
CA LEU A 229 -11.96 -16.24 13.01
C LEU A 229 -10.56 -16.71 12.56
N VAL A 230 -10.02 -17.75 13.21
CA VAL A 230 -8.68 -18.27 12.88
C VAL A 230 -8.64 -18.93 11.50
N ARG A 231 -9.69 -19.71 11.14
CA ARG A 231 -9.73 -20.39 9.84
C ARG A 231 -9.67 -19.42 8.64
N PHE A 232 -10.37 -18.30 8.74
CA PHE A 232 -10.33 -17.28 7.68
C PHE A 232 -9.16 -16.31 7.87
N GLY A 233 -8.97 -15.76 9.07
CA GLY A 233 -7.91 -14.80 9.39
C GLY A 233 -6.51 -15.38 9.22
N GLY A 234 -6.30 -16.66 9.57
CA GLY A 234 -4.99 -17.32 9.41
C GLY A 234 -4.51 -17.38 7.95
N TRP A 235 -5.40 -17.70 7.01
CA TRP A 235 -5.07 -17.63 5.59
C TRP A 235 -4.79 -16.20 5.11
N GLN A 236 -5.50 -15.24 5.67
CA GLN A 236 -5.29 -13.82 5.34
C GLN A 236 -3.94 -13.31 5.84
N VAL A 237 -3.54 -13.72 7.05
CA VAL A 237 -2.20 -13.42 7.59
C VAL A 237 -1.10 -14.04 6.70
N ALA A 238 -1.25 -15.29 6.30
CA ALA A 238 -0.27 -15.95 5.42
C ALA A 238 -0.15 -15.26 4.05
N ALA A 239 -1.28 -14.88 3.45
CA ALA A 239 -1.29 -14.19 2.16
C ALA A 239 -0.66 -12.79 2.24
N GLN A 240 -0.96 -12.02 3.30
CA GLN A 240 -0.40 -10.68 3.48
C GLN A 240 1.05 -10.70 3.99
N GLY A 241 1.46 -11.75 4.72
CA GLY A 241 2.82 -11.90 5.23
C GLY A 241 3.88 -11.89 4.13
N GLY A 242 3.62 -12.56 3.01
CA GLY A 242 4.52 -12.55 1.84
C GLY A 242 4.65 -11.16 1.21
N ALA A 243 3.54 -10.44 1.06
CA ALA A 243 3.54 -9.08 0.54
C ALA A 243 4.27 -8.11 1.48
N LEU A 244 4.12 -8.31 2.79
CA LEU A 244 4.81 -7.53 3.80
C LEU A 244 6.33 -7.72 3.73
N LEU A 245 6.79 -8.97 3.61
CA LEU A 245 8.22 -9.25 3.44
C LEU A 245 8.78 -8.56 2.20
N ALA A 246 8.05 -8.56 1.10
CA ALA A 246 8.44 -7.86 -0.12
C ALA A 246 8.56 -6.34 0.06
N GLY A 247 7.66 -5.73 0.85
CA GLY A 247 7.58 -4.27 1.00
C GLY A 247 8.37 -3.68 2.16
N GLN A 248 8.82 -4.48 3.14
CA GLN A 248 9.50 -3.98 4.35
C GLN A 248 10.89 -4.56 4.57
N ALA A 249 11.26 -5.65 3.86
CA ALA A 249 12.55 -6.31 4.03
C ALA A 249 13.73 -5.36 3.86
N ASP A 250 13.65 -4.46 2.88
CA ASP A 250 14.69 -3.48 2.58
C ASP A 250 14.96 -2.55 3.77
N ARG A 251 13.92 -2.03 4.41
CA ARG A 251 14.04 -1.14 5.58
C ARG A 251 14.70 -1.84 6.77
N TYR A 252 14.33 -3.12 7.01
CA TYR A 252 14.96 -3.91 8.07
C TYR A 252 16.44 -4.09 7.82
N LEU A 253 16.80 -4.50 6.60
CA LEU A 253 18.18 -4.78 6.25
C LEU A 253 19.02 -3.51 6.21
N ILE A 254 18.50 -2.40 5.68
CA ILE A 254 19.18 -1.10 5.72
C ILE A 254 19.44 -0.68 7.18
N GLY A 255 18.42 -0.79 8.05
CA GLY A 255 18.55 -0.40 9.46
C GLY A 255 19.46 -1.31 10.28
N ALA A 256 19.47 -2.62 9.96
CA ALA A 256 20.29 -3.61 10.69
C ALA A 256 21.74 -3.66 10.21
N LEU A 257 22.00 -3.44 8.93
CA LEU A 257 23.33 -3.57 8.32
C LEU A 257 24.06 -2.23 8.12
N LEU A 258 23.31 -1.12 8.08
CA LEU A 258 23.81 0.21 7.80
C LEU A 258 23.35 1.20 8.87
N GLN A 259 23.34 2.48 8.57
CA GLN A 259 22.93 3.52 9.53
C GLN A 259 21.45 3.88 9.38
N PRO A 260 20.74 4.24 10.46
CA PRO A 260 19.32 4.61 10.43
C PRO A 260 18.97 5.77 9.47
N GLN A 261 19.89 6.71 9.24
CA GLN A 261 19.68 7.80 8.29
C GLN A 261 19.38 7.31 6.87
N PHE A 262 19.96 6.19 6.45
CA PHE A 262 19.70 5.61 5.13
C PHE A 262 18.28 5.03 5.01
N VAL A 263 17.70 4.58 6.14
CA VAL A 263 16.27 4.23 6.20
C VAL A 263 15.41 5.48 5.96
N GLY A 264 15.87 6.65 6.43
CA GLY A 264 15.21 7.93 6.17
C GLY A 264 15.19 8.29 4.68
N PHE A 265 16.34 8.29 4.02
CA PHE A 265 16.44 8.57 2.57
C PHE A 265 15.60 7.58 1.74
N TYR A 266 15.73 6.29 2.04
CA TYR A 266 14.94 5.25 1.38
C TYR A 266 13.44 5.46 1.60
N GLY A 267 13.04 5.76 2.85
CA GLY A 267 11.65 5.99 3.24
C GLY A 267 11.01 7.17 2.54
N VAL A 268 11.75 8.26 2.27
CA VAL A 268 11.25 9.41 1.51
C VAL A 268 10.97 9.03 0.05
N ALA A 269 11.94 8.39 -0.61
CA ALA A 269 11.77 7.91 -1.99
C ALA A 269 10.62 6.92 -2.11
N GLN A 270 10.53 5.97 -1.19
CA GLN A 270 9.49 4.96 -1.17
C GLN A 270 8.10 5.56 -0.96
N ARG A 271 7.91 6.53 -0.05
CA ARG A 271 6.61 7.18 0.17
C ARG A 271 6.07 7.85 -1.08
N LEU A 272 6.94 8.52 -1.83
CA LEU A 272 6.54 9.20 -3.06
C LEU A 272 6.15 8.20 -4.15
N GLN A 273 6.93 7.15 -4.32
CA GLN A 273 6.64 6.06 -5.24
C GLN A 273 5.35 5.32 -4.85
N GLU A 274 5.19 4.97 -3.58
CA GLU A 274 4.00 4.30 -3.05
C GLU A 274 2.73 5.15 -3.23
N ALA A 275 2.77 6.45 -2.96
CA ALA A 275 1.62 7.33 -3.13
C ALA A 275 1.13 7.34 -4.59
N THR A 276 2.07 7.39 -5.55
CA THR A 276 1.74 7.32 -6.97
C THR A 276 1.19 5.93 -7.34
N TYR A 277 1.82 4.87 -6.84
CA TYR A 277 1.43 3.49 -7.12
C TYR A 277 0.06 3.11 -6.55
N ILE A 278 -0.25 3.53 -5.32
CA ILE A 278 -1.56 3.28 -4.70
C ILE A 278 -2.69 3.96 -5.47
N GLY A 279 -2.45 5.14 -6.04
CA GLY A 279 -3.42 5.77 -6.95
C GLY A 279 -3.79 4.88 -8.14
N ILE A 280 -2.80 4.21 -8.74
CA ILE A 280 -3.00 3.26 -9.84
C ILE A 280 -3.72 2.01 -9.34
N LEU A 281 -3.34 1.51 -8.17
CA LEU A 281 -3.94 0.32 -7.55
C LEU A 281 -5.44 0.53 -7.28
N LYS A 282 -5.85 1.73 -6.86
CA LYS A 282 -7.26 2.08 -6.64
C LYS A 282 -8.09 2.01 -7.91
N VAL A 283 -7.52 2.36 -9.06
CA VAL A 283 -8.18 2.13 -10.36
C VAL A 283 -8.30 0.63 -10.64
N GLY A 284 -7.28 -0.15 -10.29
CA GLY A 284 -7.27 -1.62 -10.46
C GLY A 284 -8.27 -2.37 -9.56
N GLU A 285 -8.60 -1.86 -8.38
CA GLU A 285 -9.54 -2.51 -7.45
C GLU A 285 -10.93 -2.75 -8.07
N ILE A 286 -11.34 -1.93 -9.05
CA ILE A 286 -12.60 -2.10 -9.79
C ILE A 286 -12.60 -3.40 -10.61
N LEU A 287 -11.43 -3.93 -10.96
CA LEU A 287 -11.31 -5.16 -11.74
C LEU A 287 -11.70 -6.41 -10.95
N PHE A 288 -11.60 -6.40 -9.62
CA PHE A 288 -11.94 -7.56 -8.80
C PHE A 288 -13.42 -7.98 -8.94
N PRO A 289 -14.42 -7.11 -8.69
CA PRO A 289 -15.81 -7.45 -8.94
C PRO A 289 -16.09 -7.75 -10.42
N PHE A 290 -15.43 -7.05 -11.35
CA PHE A 290 -15.54 -7.32 -12.78
C PHE A 290 -15.11 -8.75 -13.12
N PHE A 291 -13.96 -9.22 -12.63
CA PHE A 291 -13.54 -10.61 -12.87
C PHE A 291 -14.45 -11.63 -12.18
N SER A 292 -15.08 -11.28 -11.07
CA SER A 292 -16.02 -12.16 -10.38
C SER A 292 -17.30 -12.43 -11.19
N THR A 293 -17.71 -11.48 -12.06
CA THR A 293 -18.87 -11.67 -12.96
C THR A 293 -18.56 -12.55 -14.17
N LEU A 294 -17.27 -12.80 -14.45
CA LEU A 294 -16.84 -13.59 -15.61
C LEU A 294 -16.71 -15.09 -15.35
N GLN A 295 -17.14 -15.58 -14.18
CA GLN A 295 -16.95 -17.00 -13.82
C GLN A 295 -17.60 -17.97 -14.81
N GLU A 296 -18.73 -17.61 -15.40
CA GLU A 296 -19.48 -18.42 -16.35
C GLU A 296 -19.06 -18.21 -17.83
N GLU A 297 -18.18 -17.25 -18.11
CA GLU A 297 -17.71 -16.97 -19.47
C GLU A 297 -16.69 -18.02 -19.94
N SER A 298 -16.53 -18.10 -21.28
CA SER A 298 -15.53 -19.00 -21.88
C SER A 298 -14.10 -18.64 -21.48
N GLU A 299 -13.21 -19.62 -21.34
CA GLU A 299 -11.80 -19.40 -20.97
C GLU A 299 -11.08 -18.46 -21.93
N VAL A 300 -11.40 -18.50 -23.23
CA VAL A 300 -10.83 -17.61 -24.23
C VAL A 300 -11.19 -16.15 -23.93
N ARG A 301 -12.45 -15.88 -23.55
CA ARG A 301 -12.93 -14.54 -23.23
C ARG A 301 -12.35 -14.04 -21.90
N LYS A 302 -12.23 -14.91 -20.89
CA LYS A 302 -11.57 -14.58 -19.60
C LYS A 302 -10.13 -14.15 -19.82
N VAL A 303 -9.37 -14.91 -20.60
CA VAL A 303 -7.97 -14.61 -20.94
C VAL A 303 -7.87 -13.31 -21.74
N ASP A 304 -8.74 -13.07 -22.72
CA ASP A 304 -8.73 -11.84 -23.51
C ASP A 304 -8.97 -10.61 -22.62
N LEU A 305 -9.99 -10.65 -21.78
CA LEU A 305 -10.30 -9.57 -20.84
C LEU A 305 -9.19 -9.35 -19.80
N LEU A 306 -8.56 -10.42 -19.30
CA LEU A 306 -7.43 -10.35 -18.40
C LEU A 306 -6.25 -9.58 -19.02
N PHE A 307 -5.87 -9.90 -20.24
CA PHE A 307 -4.76 -9.22 -20.92
C PHE A 307 -5.11 -7.78 -21.32
N ARG A 308 -6.33 -7.51 -21.70
CA ARG A 308 -6.82 -6.13 -21.99
C ARG A 308 -6.77 -5.26 -20.73
N SER A 309 -7.25 -5.77 -19.60
CA SER A 309 -7.18 -5.07 -18.30
C SER A 309 -5.73 -4.85 -17.86
N SER A 310 -4.86 -5.86 -18.08
CA SER A 310 -3.41 -5.73 -17.81
C SER A 310 -2.79 -4.63 -18.66
N TRP A 311 -3.11 -4.56 -19.95
CA TRP A 311 -2.59 -3.51 -20.84
C TRP A 311 -2.97 -2.11 -20.35
N ILE A 312 -4.24 -1.89 -20.02
CA ILE A 312 -4.71 -0.59 -19.50
C ILE A 312 -3.96 -0.19 -18.23
N LEU A 313 -3.90 -1.09 -17.25
CA LEU A 313 -3.26 -0.78 -15.96
C LEU A 313 -1.75 -0.59 -16.10
N ASN A 314 -1.09 -1.37 -16.96
CA ASN A 314 0.33 -1.23 -17.25
C ASN A 314 0.66 0.10 -17.95
N VAL A 315 -0.16 0.55 -18.89
CA VAL A 315 0.02 1.86 -19.53
C VAL A 315 -0.15 2.98 -18.53
N LEU A 316 -1.18 2.91 -17.66
CA LEU A 316 -1.38 3.90 -16.60
C LEU A 316 -0.20 3.92 -15.61
N ALA A 317 0.27 2.75 -15.19
CA ALA A 317 1.41 2.64 -14.28
C ALA A 317 2.71 3.15 -14.92
N ALA A 318 2.97 2.75 -16.16
CA ALA A 318 4.13 3.21 -16.92
C ALA A 318 4.12 4.73 -17.11
N SER A 319 2.95 5.33 -17.39
CA SER A 319 2.79 6.78 -17.55
C SER A 319 3.01 7.52 -16.23
N ALA A 320 2.33 7.12 -15.16
CA ALA A 320 2.38 7.83 -13.89
C ALA A 320 3.76 7.71 -13.21
N LEU A 321 4.27 6.48 -13.07
CA LEU A 321 5.58 6.24 -12.46
C LEU A 321 6.73 6.64 -13.38
N GLY A 322 6.58 6.45 -14.70
CA GLY A 322 7.54 6.92 -15.69
C GLY A 322 7.67 8.44 -15.71
N GLY A 323 6.58 9.17 -15.45
CA GLY A 323 6.60 10.61 -15.27
C GLY A 323 7.44 11.09 -14.07
N LEU A 324 7.61 10.27 -13.03
CA LEU A 324 8.45 10.60 -11.88
C LEU A 324 9.96 10.47 -12.18
N ILE A 325 10.36 9.58 -13.09
CA ILE A 325 11.76 9.24 -13.34
C ILE A 325 12.61 10.47 -13.75
N PRO A 326 12.22 11.29 -14.75
CA PRO A 326 13.02 12.43 -15.17
C PRO A 326 13.06 13.55 -14.14
N VAL A 327 12.06 13.65 -13.29
CA VAL A 327 11.94 14.73 -12.28
C VAL A 327 12.35 14.30 -10.88
N ALA A 328 12.88 13.09 -10.69
CA ALA A 328 13.18 12.54 -9.37
C ALA A 328 14.05 13.46 -8.51
N GLY A 329 15.15 13.98 -9.04
CA GLY A 329 16.02 14.94 -8.35
C GLY A 329 15.34 16.30 -8.11
N PRO A 330 14.89 17.01 -9.16
CA PRO A 330 14.17 18.26 -9.01
C PRO A 330 12.94 18.19 -8.08
N LEU A 331 12.17 17.12 -8.15
CA LEU A 331 11.00 16.91 -7.30
C LEU A 331 11.39 16.79 -5.82
N LEU A 332 12.37 15.93 -5.51
CA LEU A 332 12.87 15.78 -4.14
C LEU A 332 13.50 17.06 -3.63
N HIS A 333 14.22 17.80 -4.48
CA HIS A 333 14.83 19.08 -4.11
C HIS A 333 13.76 20.10 -3.67
N VAL A 334 12.70 20.27 -4.46
CA VAL A 334 11.62 21.22 -4.14
C VAL A 334 10.79 20.73 -2.94
N TRP A 335 10.65 19.41 -2.78
CA TRP A 335 9.78 18.83 -1.75
C TRP A 335 10.48 18.69 -0.39
N THR A 336 11.72 18.19 -0.35
CA THR A 336 12.40 17.82 0.92
C THR A 336 13.81 18.43 1.07
N GLY A 337 14.27 19.17 0.07
CA GLY A 337 15.56 19.87 0.10
C GLY A 337 16.67 19.16 -0.67
N ALA A 338 17.81 19.86 -0.79
CA ALA A 338 18.95 19.47 -1.63
C ALA A 338 19.64 18.19 -1.16
N GLU A 339 19.80 18.01 0.15
CA GLU A 339 20.45 16.83 0.75
C GLU A 339 19.71 15.54 0.39
N VAL A 340 18.39 15.51 0.58
CA VAL A 340 17.54 14.35 0.25
C VAL A 340 17.54 14.11 -1.26
N ALA A 341 17.51 15.17 -2.06
CA ALA A 341 17.55 15.06 -3.52
C ALA A 341 18.86 14.41 -4.01
N ALA A 342 20.00 14.81 -3.46
CA ALA A 342 21.29 14.27 -3.84
C ALA A 342 21.39 12.75 -3.57
N GLU A 343 20.90 12.32 -2.43
CA GLU A 343 21.01 10.92 -1.98
C GLU A 343 19.88 10.03 -2.53
N ALA A 344 18.63 10.45 -2.44
CA ALA A 344 17.46 9.61 -2.67
C ALA A 344 16.94 9.62 -4.13
N ALA A 345 17.38 10.55 -4.99
CA ALA A 345 16.85 10.67 -6.35
C ALA A 345 17.04 9.39 -7.18
N GLN A 346 18.23 8.77 -7.09
CA GLN A 346 18.51 7.55 -7.82
C GLN A 346 17.65 6.37 -7.32
N VAL A 347 17.42 6.30 -6.02
CA VAL A 347 16.56 5.27 -5.43
C VAL A 347 15.11 5.45 -5.86
N LEU A 348 14.61 6.70 -5.92
CA LEU A 348 13.26 6.99 -6.42
C LEU A 348 13.10 6.52 -7.88
N VAL A 349 14.12 6.72 -8.73
CA VAL A 349 14.12 6.24 -10.12
C VAL A 349 13.99 4.72 -10.16
N VAL A 350 14.84 4.03 -9.40
CA VAL A 350 14.86 2.55 -9.40
C VAL A 350 13.57 1.98 -8.81
N LEU A 351 13.04 2.57 -7.73
CA LEU A 351 11.75 2.18 -7.15
C LEU A 351 10.57 2.45 -8.12
N SER A 352 10.64 3.53 -8.90
CA SER A 352 9.63 3.79 -9.94
C SER A 352 9.68 2.73 -11.05
N ILE A 353 10.87 2.31 -11.46
CA ILE A 353 11.05 1.17 -12.39
C ILE A 353 10.49 -0.12 -11.78
N ALA A 354 10.80 -0.41 -10.52
CA ALA A 354 10.25 -1.58 -9.82
C ALA A 354 8.71 -1.54 -9.78
N GLY A 355 8.12 -0.38 -9.49
CA GLY A 355 6.67 -0.19 -9.51
C GLY A 355 6.05 -0.41 -10.89
N ILE A 356 6.70 0.06 -11.97
CA ILE A 356 6.28 -0.22 -13.34
C ILE A 356 6.30 -1.74 -13.60
N LEU A 357 7.40 -2.43 -13.28
CA LEU A 357 7.54 -3.88 -13.46
C LEU A 357 6.49 -4.67 -12.68
N GLY A 358 6.17 -4.23 -11.45
CA GLY A 358 5.20 -4.89 -10.57
C GLY A 358 3.73 -4.63 -10.93
N SER A 359 3.43 -3.68 -11.81
CA SER A 359 2.04 -3.25 -12.07
C SER A 359 1.14 -4.35 -12.61
N SER A 360 1.65 -5.24 -13.45
CA SER A 360 0.89 -6.36 -14.02
C SER A 360 0.41 -7.35 -12.96
N ALA A 361 1.15 -7.52 -11.88
CA ALA A 361 0.82 -8.48 -10.82
C ALA A 361 -0.49 -8.16 -10.12
N ASN A 362 -0.89 -6.89 -10.07
CA ASN A 362 -2.16 -6.49 -9.46
C ASN A 362 -3.35 -7.06 -10.22
N VAL A 363 -3.35 -6.96 -11.56
CA VAL A 363 -4.44 -7.46 -12.39
C VAL A 363 -4.54 -8.99 -12.28
N PHE A 364 -3.39 -9.68 -12.37
CA PHE A 364 -3.34 -11.13 -12.20
C PHE A 364 -3.73 -11.55 -10.78
N GLY A 365 -3.34 -10.77 -9.76
CA GLY A 365 -3.75 -10.98 -8.38
C GLY A 365 -5.26 -10.89 -8.19
N PHE A 366 -5.91 -9.84 -8.72
CA PHE A 366 -7.35 -9.68 -8.67
C PHE A 366 -8.07 -10.83 -9.43
N TYR A 367 -7.56 -11.23 -10.59
CA TYR A 367 -8.07 -12.36 -11.34
C TYR A 367 -7.99 -13.67 -10.53
N LEU A 368 -6.84 -13.97 -9.94
CA LEU A 368 -6.64 -15.18 -9.14
C LEU A 368 -7.56 -15.20 -7.91
N LEU A 369 -7.72 -14.06 -7.23
CA LEU A 369 -8.60 -13.93 -6.07
C LEU A 369 -10.07 -14.10 -6.45
N ALA A 370 -10.50 -13.49 -7.56
CA ALA A 370 -11.87 -13.63 -8.08
C ALA A 370 -12.25 -15.08 -8.43
N HIS A 371 -11.25 -15.88 -8.87
CA HIS A 371 -11.43 -17.30 -9.17
C HIS A 371 -11.08 -18.25 -8.00
N GLY A 372 -10.96 -17.73 -6.77
CA GLY A 372 -10.69 -18.54 -5.57
C GLY A 372 -9.27 -19.13 -5.51
N ARG A 373 -8.34 -18.71 -6.38
CA ARG A 373 -6.96 -19.21 -6.44
C ARG A 373 -6.02 -18.46 -5.49
N SER A 374 -6.45 -18.27 -4.24
CA SER A 374 -5.67 -17.52 -3.22
C SER A 374 -4.29 -18.11 -2.94
N ARG A 375 -4.13 -19.44 -3.04
CA ARG A 375 -2.82 -20.10 -2.89
C ARG A 375 -1.80 -19.64 -3.94
N SER A 376 -2.22 -19.51 -5.21
CA SER A 376 -1.35 -19.03 -6.28
C SER A 376 -0.95 -17.57 -6.07
N ASN A 377 -1.87 -16.74 -5.59
CA ASN A 377 -1.57 -15.34 -5.25
C ASN A 377 -0.59 -15.23 -4.07
N ALA A 378 -0.76 -16.06 -3.04
CA ALA A 378 0.18 -16.13 -1.91
C ALA A 378 1.58 -16.62 -2.33
N LEU A 379 1.66 -17.59 -3.25
CA LEU A 379 2.93 -18.07 -3.80
C LEU A 379 3.69 -16.96 -4.57
N ILE A 380 2.98 -16.18 -5.40
CA ILE A 380 3.56 -15.03 -6.09
C ILE A 380 4.14 -14.04 -5.09
N ALA A 381 3.38 -13.66 -4.06
CA ALA A 381 3.84 -12.72 -3.04
C ALA A 381 5.04 -13.26 -2.25
N LEU A 382 5.01 -14.55 -1.89
CA LEU A 382 6.11 -15.20 -1.14
C LEU A 382 7.41 -15.24 -1.97
N ILE A 383 7.35 -15.66 -3.24
CA ILE A 383 8.53 -15.69 -4.12
C ILE A 383 9.10 -14.27 -4.29
N THR A 384 8.23 -13.28 -4.52
CA THR A 384 8.64 -11.88 -4.60
C THR A 384 9.38 -11.45 -3.34
N GLY A 385 8.79 -11.69 -2.16
CA GLY A 385 9.38 -11.31 -0.87
C GLY A 385 10.71 -12.01 -0.59
N VAL A 386 10.80 -13.31 -0.84
CA VAL A 386 12.04 -14.08 -0.64
C VAL A 386 13.14 -13.60 -1.57
N VAL A 387 12.84 -13.39 -2.86
CA VAL A 387 13.85 -12.89 -3.81
C VAL A 387 14.30 -11.48 -3.42
N THR A 388 13.38 -10.58 -3.08
CA THR A 388 13.76 -9.24 -2.61
C THR A 388 14.64 -9.32 -1.36
N LEU A 389 14.27 -10.11 -0.37
CA LEU A 389 15.02 -10.27 0.88
C LEU A 389 16.44 -10.81 0.62
N VAL A 390 16.57 -11.89 -0.17
CA VAL A 390 17.85 -12.53 -0.46
C VAL A 390 18.75 -11.59 -1.27
N THR A 391 18.21 -10.95 -2.31
CA THR A 391 18.99 -10.01 -3.13
C THR A 391 19.40 -8.78 -2.32
N SER A 392 18.54 -8.24 -1.45
CA SER A 392 18.89 -7.14 -0.54
C SER A 392 19.99 -7.56 0.45
N ALA A 393 19.87 -8.72 1.08
CA ALA A 393 20.89 -9.22 2.02
C ALA A 393 22.27 -9.40 1.36
N MET A 394 22.31 -9.79 0.08
CA MET A 394 23.57 -9.96 -0.67
C MET A 394 24.13 -8.63 -1.22
N ALA A 395 23.25 -7.71 -1.63
CA ALA A 395 23.64 -6.50 -2.34
C ALA A 395 23.98 -5.34 -1.38
N LEU A 396 23.25 -5.15 -0.27
CA LEU A 396 23.45 -4.05 0.66
C LEU A 396 24.87 -3.98 1.24
N PRO A 397 25.51 -5.08 1.69
CA PRO A 397 26.87 -5.00 2.22
C PRO A 397 27.93 -4.62 1.19
N ARG A 398 27.66 -4.84 -0.11
CA ARG A 398 28.62 -4.62 -1.20
C ARG A 398 28.44 -3.30 -1.93
N PHE A 399 27.19 -2.89 -2.12
CA PHE A 399 26.82 -1.74 -2.97
C PHE A 399 26.14 -0.60 -2.19
N GLY A 400 26.05 -0.74 -0.86
CA GLY A 400 25.40 0.26 -0.01
C GLY A 400 23.87 0.25 -0.10
N TRP A 401 23.24 1.18 0.61
CA TRP A 401 21.79 1.24 0.80
C TRP A 401 20.97 1.43 -0.50
N GLN A 402 21.57 2.06 -1.50
CA GLN A 402 20.93 2.28 -2.81
C GLN A 402 20.63 0.97 -3.55
N ALA A 403 21.34 -0.11 -3.20
CA ALA A 403 21.10 -1.45 -3.76
C ALA A 403 19.71 -2.01 -3.40
N ALA A 404 19.05 -1.52 -2.35
CA ALA A 404 17.70 -1.92 -1.98
C ALA A 404 16.69 -1.68 -3.12
N GLY A 405 16.82 -0.57 -3.84
CA GLY A 405 15.98 -0.32 -5.02
C GLY A 405 16.13 -1.38 -6.12
N TRP A 406 17.36 -1.81 -6.39
CA TRP A 406 17.62 -2.88 -7.37
C TRP A 406 17.13 -4.24 -6.91
N SER A 407 17.19 -4.50 -5.60
CA SER A 407 16.61 -5.71 -5.01
C SER A 407 15.09 -5.76 -5.17
N ALA A 408 14.43 -4.61 -5.03
CA ALA A 408 12.99 -4.50 -5.34
C ALA A 408 12.72 -4.82 -6.82
N CYS A 409 13.54 -4.34 -7.76
CA CYS A 409 13.42 -4.71 -9.19
C CYS A 409 13.59 -6.23 -9.40
N ALA A 410 14.57 -6.86 -8.74
CA ALA A 410 14.78 -8.31 -8.83
C ALA A 410 13.54 -9.08 -8.33
N GLY A 411 12.94 -8.64 -7.21
CA GLY A 411 11.69 -9.20 -6.71
C GLY A 411 10.54 -9.08 -7.72
N MET A 412 10.38 -7.93 -8.37
CA MET A 412 9.32 -7.72 -9.37
C MET A 412 9.56 -8.54 -10.65
N ILE A 413 10.80 -8.77 -11.05
CA ILE A 413 11.14 -9.67 -12.16
C ILE A 413 10.78 -11.12 -11.80
N ALA A 414 11.12 -11.57 -10.60
CA ALA A 414 10.74 -12.90 -10.11
C ALA A 414 9.21 -13.07 -10.01
N GLN A 415 8.50 -12.03 -9.59
CA GLN A 415 7.05 -11.96 -9.59
C GLN A 415 6.48 -12.18 -10.99
N MET A 416 6.99 -11.45 -11.97
CA MET A 416 6.57 -11.56 -13.37
C MET A 416 6.85 -12.96 -13.92
N ALA A 417 8.04 -13.51 -13.66
CA ALA A 417 8.38 -14.88 -14.08
C ALA A 417 7.42 -15.92 -13.49
N THR A 418 7.05 -15.77 -12.22
CA THR A 418 6.09 -16.64 -11.54
C THR A 418 4.70 -16.54 -12.16
N ILE A 419 4.24 -15.33 -12.48
CA ILE A 419 2.97 -15.10 -13.17
C ILE A 419 2.97 -15.77 -14.54
N VAL A 420 4.02 -15.56 -15.33
CA VAL A 420 4.15 -16.18 -16.66
C VAL A 420 4.12 -17.70 -16.55
N PHE A 421 4.81 -18.28 -15.57
CA PHE A 421 4.79 -19.73 -15.32
C PHE A 421 3.38 -20.24 -14.98
N LEU A 422 2.67 -19.56 -14.08
CA LEU A 422 1.29 -19.94 -13.69
C LEU A 422 0.30 -19.79 -14.86
N LEU A 423 0.43 -18.76 -15.68
CA LEU A 423 -0.42 -18.58 -16.86
C LEU A 423 -0.19 -19.69 -17.88
N ARG A 424 1.07 -20.05 -18.16
CA ARG A 424 1.41 -21.16 -19.04
C ARG A 424 0.80 -22.47 -18.58
N ARG A 425 0.87 -22.75 -17.29
CA ARG A 425 0.30 -23.97 -16.71
C ARG A 425 -1.23 -23.99 -16.77
N SER A 426 -1.88 -22.83 -16.67
CA SER A 426 -3.36 -22.75 -16.61
C SER A 426 -4.01 -22.72 -18.00
N PHE A 427 -3.38 -22.08 -18.98
CA PHE A 427 -4.02 -21.76 -20.28
C PHE A 427 -3.29 -22.31 -21.52
N GLY A 428 -2.15 -22.98 -21.34
CA GLY A 428 -1.34 -23.49 -22.45
C GLY A 428 -0.46 -22.44 -23.13
N LEU A 429 0.29 -22.85 -24.16
CA LEU A 429 1.34 -22.02 -24.76
C LEU A 429 0.93 -21.28 -26.04
N ALA A 430 -0.05 -21.79 -26.81
CA ALA A 430 -0.38 -21.28 -28.12
C ALA A 430 -0.91 -19.84 -28.03
N GLY A 431 -0.19 -18.87 -28.63
CA GLY A 431 -0.55 -17.45 -28.66
C GLY A 431 -0.37 -16.68 -27.34
N MET A 432 -0.08 -17.34 -26.22
CA MET A 432 0.09 -16.71 -24.92
C MET A 432 1.29 -15.77 -24.89
N TRP A 433 2.41 -16.16 -25.50
CA TRP A 433 3.63 -15.35 -25.52
C TRP A 433 3.39 -14.00 -26.22
N LEU A 434 2.69 -14.01 -27.33
CA LEU A 434 2.38 -12.79 -28.07
C LEU A 434 1.52 -11.83 -27.22
N ARG A 435 0.58 -12.37 -26.43
CA ARG A 435 -0.23 -11.59 -25.49
C ARG A 435 0.61 -10.98 -24.37
N ILE A 436 1.51 -11.75 -23.77
CA ILE A 436 2.43 -11.26 -22.75
C ILE A 436 3.29 -10.12 -23.31
N VAL A 437 3.89 -10.32 -24.48
CA VAL A 437 4.73 -9.28 -25.10
C VAL A 437 3.93 -8.00 -25.34
N HIS A 438 2.76 -8.07 -25.96
CA HIS A 438 1.99 -6.87 -26.33
C HIS A 438 1.26 -6.20 -25.16
N CYS A 439 0.70 -6.99 -24.23
CA CYS A 439 -0.14 -6.43 -23.18
C CYS A 439 0.62 -6.18 -21.87
N VAL A 440 1.80 -6.78 -21.71
CA VAL A 440 2.61 -6.64 -20.49
C VAL A 440 3.96 -6.01 -20.80
N LEU A 441 4.84 -6.72 -21.53
CA LEU A 441 6.24 -6.29 -21.68
C LEU A 441 6.38 -5.00 -22.48
N MET A 442 5.60 -4.83 -23.54
CA MET A 442 5.69 -3.64 -24.41
C MET A 442 5.31 -2.33 -23.69
N PRO A 443 4.18 -2.22 -22.96
CA PRO A 443 3.88 -1.01 -22.20
C PRO A 443 4.93 -0.70 -21.14
N LEU A 444 5.43 -1.71 -20.42
CA LEU A 444 6.46 -1.54 -19.40
C LEU A 444 7.77 -1.07 -20.02
N GLY A 445 8.21 -1.71 -21.10
CA GLY A 445 9.45 -1.36 -21.83
C GLY A 445 9.38 0.05 -22.42
N ILE A 446 8.27 0.43 -23.04
CA ILE A 446 8.05 1.79 -23.57
C ILE A 446 8.12 2.80 -22.44
N GLY A 447 7.44 2.53 -21.30
CA GLY A 447 7.44 3.44 -20.16
C GLY A 447 8.83 3.70 -19.63
N ILE A 448 9.57 2.64 -19.33
CA ILE A 448 10.94 2.73 -18.80
C ILE A 448 11.89 3.40 -19.80
N ALA A 449 11.89 2.96 -21.06
CA ALA A 449 12.79 3.49 -22.08
C ALA A 449 12.54 4.98 -22.36
N THR A 450 11.27 5.38 -22.51
CA THR A 450 10.90 6.78 -22.74
C THR A 450 11.27 7.67 -21.55
N ALA A 451 10.97 7.22 -20.32
CA ALA A 451 11.28 7.97 -19.11
C ALA A 451 12.79 8.18 -18.93
N LEU A 452 13.59 7.14 -19.16
CA LEU A 452 15.05 7.23 -19.11
C LEU A 452 15.63 8.09 -20.24
N ALA A 453 15.05 8.03 -21.44
CA ALA A 453 15.46 8.88 -22.57
C ALA A 453 15.20 10.37 -22.28
N VAL A 454 14.02 10.69 -21.72
CA VAL A 454 13.69 12.07 -21.31
C VAL A 454 14.64 12.53 -20.21
N ARG A 455 14.89 11.71 -19.18
CA ARG A 455 15.86 12.02 -18.12
C ARG A 455 17.23 12.33 -18.69
N TYR A 456 17.75 11.44 -19.54
CA TYR A 456 19.05 11.62 -20.18
C TYR A 456 19.14 12.91 -21.02
N GLY A 457 18.05 13.26 -21.71
CA GLY A 457 17.96 14.52 -22.45
C GLY A 457 18.00 15.74 -21.55
N LEU A 458 17.29 15.71 -20.41
CA LEU A 458 17.26 16.79 -19.44
C LEU A 458 18.62 16.97 -18.73
N ASP A 459 19.29 15.87 -18.37
CA ASP A 459 20.60 15.92 -17.71
C ASP A 459 21.68 16.57 -18.60
N ARG A 460 21.48 16.58 -19.93
CA ARG A 460 22.37 17.19 -20.92
C ARG A 460 21.92 18.56 -21.43
N ALA A 461 20.75 19.02 -21.03
CA ALA A 461 20.24 20.30 -21.48
C ALA A 461 21.13 21.44 -20.94
N PRO A 462 21.58 22.38 -21.79
CA PRO A 462 22.50 23.46 -21.38
C PRO A 462 21.88 24.45 -20.39
N LEU A 463 20.57 24.51 -20.33
CA LEU A 463 19.80 25.35 -19.42
C LEU A 463 18.87 24.46 -18.62
N GLN A 464 19.25 24.07 -17.40
CA GLN A 464 18.34 23.46 -16.46
C GLN A 464 17.54 24.56 -15.75
N PRO A 465 16.23 24.66 -15.93
CA PRO A 465 15.43 25.62 -15.18
C PRO A 465 15.57 25.33 -13.68
N ALA A 466 15.63 26.39 -12.87
CA ALA A 466 15.62 26.22 -11.42
C ALA A 466 14.46 25.32 -11.01
N PRO A 467 14.68 24.32 -10.15
CA PRO A 467 13.63 23.39 -9.76
C PRO A 467 12.49 24.13 -9.07
N SER A 468 11.31 24.07 -9.64
CA SER A 468 10.08 24.66 -9.12
C SER A 468 8.94 23.67 -9.25
N TRP A 469 7.88 23.81 -8.45
CA TRP A 469 6.70 22.95 -8.55
C TRP A 469 6.10 22.94 -9.96
N TRP A 470 6.13 24.08 -10.65
CA TRP A 470 5.59 24.22 -12.01
C TRP A 470 6.45 23.50 -13.05
N SER A 471 7.78 23.63 -12.99
CA SER A 471 8.68 22.94 -13.92
C SER A 471 8.64 21.43 -13.72
N VAL A 472 8.64 20.98 -12.46
CA VAL A 472 8.52 19.55 -12.10
C VAL A 472 7.19 18.99 -12.58
N GLY A 473 6.07 19.66 -12.29
CA GLY A 473 4.73 19.24 -12.72
C GLY A 473 4.59 19.20 -14.24
N ALA A 474 5.11 20.20 -14.94
CA ALA A 474 5.06 20.25 -16.41
C ALA A 474 5.87 19.10 -17.04
N VAL A 475 7.13 18.89 -16.62
CA VAL A 475 7.98 17.83 -17.16
C VAL A 475 7.40 16.45 -16.85
N SER A 476 6.93 16.21 -15.63
CA SER A 476 6.29 14.95 -15.24
C SER A 476 5.05 14.67 -16.09
N SER A 477 4.16 15.65 -16.24
CA SER A 477 2.92 15.53 -17.00
C SER A 477 3.17 15.31 -18.50
N VAL A 478 4.11 16.05 -19.08
CA VAL A 478 4.50 15.90 -20.49
C VAL A 478 5.10 14.51 -20.72
N THR A 479 6.00 14.06 -19.84
CA THR A 479 6.60 12.73 -19.94
C THR A 479 5.52 11.63 -19.85
N ALA A 480 4.60 11.74 -18.90
CA ALA A 480 3.50 10.80 -18.76
C ALA A 480 2.61 10.77 -20.01
N ALA A 481 2.30 11.94 -20.59
CA ALA A 481 1.52 12.05 -21.82
C ALA A 481 2.25 11.44 -23.04
N ILE A 482 3.56 11.65 -23.14
CA ILE A 482 4.39 11.05 -24.21
C ILE A 482 4.39 9.52 -24.08
N ILE A 483 4.60 8.98 -22.88
CA ILE A 483 4.59 7.53 -22.62
C ILE A 483 3.22 6.96 -23.01
N PHE A 484 2.15 7.60 -22.56
CA PHE A 484 0.79 7.18 -22.88
C PHE A 484 0.54 7.18 -24.39
N ALA A 485 0.90 8.25 -25.08
CA ALA A 485 0.72 8.37 -26.53
C ALA A 485 1.51 7.30 -27.32
N ILE A 486 2.78 7.06 -26.93
CA ILE A 486 3.62 6.04 -27.59
C ILE A 486 3.03 4.64 -27.31
N ALA A 487 2.61 4.32 -26.08
CA ALA A 487 2.03 3.03 -25.74
C ALA A 487 0.72 2.78 -26.50
N VAL A 488 -0.13 3.81 -26.64
CA VAL A 488 -1.35 3.76 -27.44
C VAL A 488 -1.03 3.59 -28.92
N ALA A 489 -0.08 4.34 -29.47
CA ALA A 489 0.34 4.20 -30.87
C ALA A 489 0.92 2.81 -31.16
N ALA A 490 1.78 2.31 -30.27
CA ALA A 490 2.36 0.97 -30.39
C ALA A 490 1.30 -0.14 -30.34
N SER A 491 0.24 0.01 -29.55
CA SER A 491 -0.87 -0.93 -29.51
C SER A 491 -1.61 -1.08 -30.82
N GLN A 492 -1.51 -0.06 -31.71
CA GLN A 492 -2.13 -0.09 -33.04
C GLN A 492 -1.34 -0.93 -34.06
N LEU A 493 -0.11 -1.30 -33.74
CA LEU A 493 0.75 -2.10 -34.62
C LEU A 493 0.58 -3.61 -34.37
N GLY A 494 -0.08 -4.02 -33.28
CA GLY A 494 -0.18 -5.40 -32.84
C GLY A 494 -1.48 -6.10 -33.26
N PRO A 495 -1.57 -7.43 -33.04
CA PRO A 495 -2.75 -8.25 -33.35
C PRO A 495 -4.01 -7.85 -32.56
N TYR A 496 -3.84 -7.12 -31.46
CA TYR A 496 -4.93 -6.62 -30.60
C TYR A 496 -5.47 -5.24 -31.01
N ARG A 497 -5.05 -4.71 -32.16
CA ARG A 497 -5.44 -3.38 -32.67
C ARG A 497 -6.94 -3.09 -32.58
N ARG A 498 -7.80 -4.07 -32.97
CA ARG A 498 -9.25 -3.86 -32.93
C ARG A 498 -9.79 -3.76 -31.51
N ALA A 499 -9.35 -4.63 -30.61
CA ALA A 499 -9.75 -4.64 -29.21
C ALA A 499 -9.29 -3.37 -28.48
N CYS A 500 -8.02 -2.97 -28.61
CA CYS A 500 -7.49 -1.73 -28.03
C CYS A 500 -8.22 -0.48 -28.55
N ARG A 501 -8.58 -0.41 -29.84
CA ARG A 501 -9.38 0.71 -30.38
C ARG A 501 -10.77 0.79 -29.78
N GLN A 502 -11.44 -0.33 -29.57
CA GLN A 502 -12.75 -0.36 -28.93
C GLN A 502 -12.66 0.12 -27.47
N ASP A 503 -11.63 -0.31 -26.73
CA ASP A 503 -11.43 0.10 -25.34
C ASP A 503 -11.13 1.60 -25.24
N ILE A 504 -10.21 2.11 -26.07
CA ILE A 504 -9.88 3.54 -26.10
C ILE A 504 -11.13 4.36 -26.44
N ARG A 505 -11.90 3.96 -27.46
CA ARG A 505 -13.15 4.66 -27.81
C ARG A 505 -14.18 4.62 -26.68
N SER A 506 -14.31 3.50 -25.98
CA SER A 506 -15.25 3.40 -24.84
C SER A 506 -14.84 4.28 -23.66
N ILE A 507 -13.55 4.41 -23.39
CA ILE A 507 -13.01 5.29 -22.34
C ILE A 507 -13.19 6.76 -22.76
N VAL A 508 -12.71 7.13 -23.93
CA VAL A 508 -12.80 8.51 -24.44
C VAL A 508 -14.25 8.97 -24.58
N GLY A 509 -15.16 8.10 -25.09
CA GLY A 509 -16.57 8.42 -25.22
C GLY A 509 -17.31 8.63 -23.89
N ARG A 510 -16.81 8.10 -22.78
CA ARG A 510 -17.37 8.38 -21.44
C ARG A 510 -16.90 9.71 -20.87
N PHE A 511 -15.68 10.14 -21.16
CA PHE A 511 -15.10 11.39 -20.66
C PHE A 511 -15.32 12.59 -21.59
N LEU A 512 -15.43 12.34 -22.88
CA LEU A 512 -15.74 13.34 -23.90
C LEU A 512 -16.96 12.85 -24.70
N PRO A 513 -18.18 13.25 -24.29
CA PRO A 513 -19.36 12.96 -25.11
C PRO A 513 -19.21 13.75 -26.41
N LEU A 514 -18.57 13.13 -27.41
CA LEU A 514 -18.59 13.63 -28.78
C LEU A 514 -20.05 13.65 -29.21
N LYS A 515 -20.61 14.85 -29.31
CA LYS A 515 -21.94 15.06 -29.93
C LYS A 515 -21.93 14.31 -31.25
N ALA A 516 -22.78 13.27 -31.33
CA ALA A 516 -23.12 12.68 -32.59
C ALA A 516 -23.82 13.79 -33.41
N GLY A 517 -23.12 14.34 -34.38
CA GLY A 517 -23.70 15.12 -35.46
C GLY A 517 -24.19 14.20 -36.55
#